data_fc57efbfa1e9f386099ba6430b38d6c8
#
_entry.id   fc57efbfa1e9f386099ba6430b38d6c8
#
_cell.length_a   1.000
_cell.length_b   1.000
_cell.length_c   1.000
_cell.angle_alpha   90.00
_cell.angle_beta   90.00
_cell.angle_gamma   90.00
#
_symmetry.space_group_name_H-M   'P 1'
#
loop_
_entity.id
_entity.type
_entity.pdbx_description
1 polymer ?
#
loop_
_entity_poly.entity_id
_entity_poly.type
_entity_poly.pdbx_seq_one_letter_code
_entity_poly.pdbx_strand_id
1 'polypeptide(L)'
;DLAGVFMWHTGNWYGGHPADCFCPACARAFRAWLAERYGDVERLNAAWGTDFWSQRYTDLEQVAPPAAMPTFPNPAQMLDWRRFSDHQLRSLMEAEARILREHSNLPVTTNFMGDFPATDYWRWADSLDIVSDDSYPDPADPAAAHEVAWAGDLMRGLAGGRPWIL
;
A
#
# COMPACT_ATOMS: atom_id res chain seq x y z
N ASP A 1 -19.67 21.23 -17.61
CA ASP A 1 -20.73 20.22 -17.74
C ASP A 1 -20.10 18.83 -17.55
N LEU A 2 -20.51 18.09 -16.50
CA LEU A 2 -20.06 16.73 -16.21
C LEU A 2 -21.04 15.66 -16.74
N ALA A 3 -21.86 16.01 -17.73
CA ALA A 3 -22.79 15.07 -18.35
C ALA A 3 -22.00 13.87 -18.93
N GLY A 4 -22.33 12.66 -18.48
CA GLY A 4 -21.64 11.43 -18.87
C GLY A 4 -20.50 10.99 -17.95
N VAL A 5 -20.11 11.79 -16.95
CA VAL A 5 -19.20 11.36 -15.89
C VAL A 5 -20.02 10.66 -14.80
N PHE A 6 -19.65 9.43 -14.43
CA PHE A 6 -20.37 8.64 -13.44
C PHE A 6 -19.50 8.20 -12.26
N MET A 7 -18.17 8.38 -12.35
CA MET A 7 -17.22 8.14 -11.27
C MET A 7 -15.94 8.93 -11.48
N TRP A 8 -15.14 9.07 -10.43
CA TRP A 8 -13.79 9.61 -10.47
C TRP A 8 -12.78 8.50 -10.24
N HIS A 9 -11.74 8.48 -11.05
CA HIS A 9 -10.60 7.60 -10.88
C HIS A 9 -9.40 8.42 -10.38
N THR A 10 -8.93 8.14 -9.15
CA THR A 10 -7.75 8.78 -8.58
C THR A 10 -6.49 8.06 -9.04
N GLY A 11 -5.43 8.82 -9.31
CA GLY A 11 -4.12 8.28 -9.67
C GLY A 11 -4.18 7.16 -10.70
N ASN A 12 -3.11 6.40 -10.81
CA ASN A 12 -3.06 5.16 -11.60
C ASN A 12 -1.88 4.32 -11.13
N TRP A 13 -2.10 3.02 -10.88
CA TRP A 13 -1.05 2.08 -10.50
C TRP A 13 -0.21 2.55 -9.31
N TYR A 14 -0.84 2.95 -8.21
CA TYR A 14 -0.13 3.33 -7.01
C TYR A 14 0.87 2.26 -6.58
N GLY A 15 2.16 2.64 -6.47
CA GLY A 15 3.23 1.73 -6.13
C GLY A 15 3.71 0.80 -7.25
N GLY A 16 3.19 0.95 -8.46
CA GLY A 16 3.60 0.10 -9.59
C GLY A 16 5.05 0.31 -10.03
N HIS A 17 5.56 1.55 -9.98
CA HIS A 17 6.91 1.85 -10.48
C HIS A 17 7.51 3.13 -9.87
N PRO A 18 8.40 3.04 -8.87
CA PRO A 18 8.67 1.96 -7.93
C PRO A 18 7.70 1.94 -6.75
N ALA A 19 7.55 0.79 -6.09
CA ALA A 19 6.77 0.66 -4.86
C ALA A 19 7.44 1.29 -3.65
N ASP A 20 8.77 1.39 -3.65
CA ASP A 20 9.59 1.87 -2.54
C ASP A 20 10.41 3.09 -2.92
N CYS A 21 10.56 4.03 -1.98
CA CYS A 21 11.37 5.22 -2.15
C CYS A 21 12.37 5.38 -0.99
N PHE A 22 13.64 5.17 -1.24
CA PHE A 22 14.72 5.21 -0.24
C PHE A 22 15.39 6.59 -0.11
N CYS A 23 14.78 7.65 -0.57
CA CYS A 23 15.35 9.00 -0.49
C CYS A 23 15.42 9.51 0.98
N PRO A 24 16.24 10.53 1.26
CA PRO A 24 16.35 11.08 2.62
C PRO A 24 15.03 11.59 3.20
N ALA A 25 14.09 12.06 2.37
CA ALA A 25 12.79 12.50 2.83
C ALA A 25 11.96 11.31 3.33
N CYS A 26 11.93 10.20 2.58
CA CYS A 26 11.24 8.97 2.99
C CYS A 26 11.89 8.34 4.23
N ALA A 27 13.22 8.41 4.37
CA ALA A 27 13.91 7.95 5.57
C ALA A 27 13.48 8.74 6.82
N ARG A 28 13.35 10.06 6.72
CA ARG A 28 12.83 10.90 7.83
C ARG A 28 11.36 10.61 8.13
N ALA A 29 10.54 10.48 7.10
CA ALA A 29 9.13 10.17 7.26
C ALA A 29 8.92 8.79 7.88
N PHE A 30 9.75 7.80 7.54
CA PHE A 30 9.72 6.47 8.15
C PHE A 30 10.02 6.53 9.65
N ARG A 31 11.04 7.26 10.07
CA ARG A 31 11.33 7.45 11.50
C ARG A 31 10.19 8.13 12.26
N ALA A 32 9.58 9.15 11.67
CA ALA A 32 8.40 9.80 12.26
C ALA A 32 7.22 8.83 12.39
N TRP A 33 6.97 8.02 11.37
CA TRP A 33 5.93 6.99 11.39
C TRP A 33 6.22 5.91 12.45
N LEU A 34 7.49 5.50 12.62
CA LEU A 34 7.89 4.57 13.68
C LEU A 34 7.72 5.17 15.08
N ALA A 35 8.05 6.46 15.25
CA ALA A 35 7.84 7.17 16.50
C ALA A 35 6.36 7.23 16.88
N GLU A 36 5.49 7.50 15.92
CA GLU A 36 4.04 7.48 16.13
C GLU A 36 3.54 6.06 16.48
N ARG A 37 4.05 5.04 15.81
CA ARG A 37 3.62 3.66 15.99
C ARG A 37 4.09 3.05 17.32
N TYR A 38 5.33 3.28 17.73
CA TYR A 38 5.95 2.64 18.88
C TYR A 38 6.13 3.56 20.09
N GLY A 39 6.14 4.86 19.88
CA GLY A 39 6.34 5.87 20.92
C GLY A 39 7.80 6.12 21.26
N ASP A 40 8.59 5.05 21.47
CA ASP A 40 9.99 5.16 21.84
C ASP A 40 10.85 4.02 21.23
N VAL A 41 12.18 4.19 21.34
CA VAL A 41 13.15 3.26 20.76
C VAL A 41 13.15 1.90 21.47
N GLU A 42 12.82 1.85 22.77
CA GLU A 42 12.82 0.61 23.54
C GLU A 42 11.66 -0.31 23.09
N ARG A 43 10.48 0.26 22.87
CA ARG A 43 9.34 -0.47 22.33
C ARG A 43 9.57 -0.94 20.90
N LEU A 44 10.23 -0.11 20.07
CA LEU A 44 10.66 -0.51 18.74
C LEU A 44 11.62 -1.69 18.82
N ASN A 45 12.66 -1.61 19.66
CA ASN A 45 13.63 -2.70 19.85
C ASN A 45 12.94 -4.00 20.27
N ALA A 46 12.03 -3.93 21.22
CA ALA A 46 11.27 -5.09 21.67
C ALA A 46 10.40 -5.69 20.56
N ALA A 47 9.70 -4.84 19.79
CA ALA A 47 8.85 -5.28 18.69
C ALA A 47 9.64 -5.91 17.52
N TRP A 48 10.83 -5.38 17.23
CA TRP A 48 11.68 -5.87 16.15
C TRP A 48 12.63 -6.99 16.58
N GLY A 49 12.73 -7.29 17.89
CA GLY A 49 13.65 -8.29 18.43
C GLY A 49 15.12 -7.94 18.16
N THR A 50 15.47 -6.67 18.28
CA THR A 50 16.79 -6.16 17.85
C THR A 50 17.96 -6.61 18.72
N ASP A 51 17.71 -7.21 19.88
CA ASP A 51 18.76 -7.84 20.69
C ASP A 51 19.42 -9.02 19.96
N PHE A 52 18.66 -9.65 19.03
CA PHE A 52 19.20 -10.70 18.18
C PHE A 52 20.24 -10.11 17.21
N TRP A 53 21.43 -10.69 17.20
CA TRP A 53 22.58 -10.24 16.41
C TRP A 53 23.03 -8.81 16.71
N SER A 54 22.77 -8.30 17.92
CA SER A 54 23.20 -6.98 18.37
C SER A 54 22.76 -5.84 17.45
N GLN A 55 21.53 -5.91 16.95
CA GLN A 55 20.94 -4.90 16.05
C GLN A 55 20.21 -3.78 16.79
N ARG A 56 20.40 -3.70 18.13
CA ARG A 56 19.68 -2.76 18.99
C ARG A 56 19.99 -1.30 18.64
N TYR A 57 18.96 -0.49 18.58
CA TYR A 57 19.05 0.95 18.44
C TYR A 57 19.03 1.64 19.81
N THR A 58 19.73 2.75 19.95
CA THR A 58 19.69 3.62 21.13
C THR A 58 18.91 4.89 20.88
N ASP A 59 18.61 5.21 19.62
CA ASP A 59 17.82 6.35 19.20
C ASP A 59 17.08 6.00 17.91
N LEU A 60 15.82 6.51 17.75
CA LEU A 60 15.03 6.35 16.51
C LEU A 60 15.70 6.99 15.29
N GLU A 61 16.52 8.03 15.48
CA GLU A 61 17.26 8.67 14.40
C GLU A 61 18.31 7.76 13.74
N GLN A 62 18.74 6.70 14.43
CA GLN A 62 19.65 5.69 13.88
C GLN A 62 18.96 4.73 12.91
N VAL A 63 17.62 4.68 12.94
CA VAL A 63 16.87 3.78 12.07
C VAL A 63 16.92 4.27 10.63
N ALA A 64 17.42 3.42 9.75
CA ALA A 64 17.46 3.65 8.31
C ALA A 64 16.39 2.78 7.60
N PRO A 65 16.00 3.14 6.37
CA PRO A 65 15.28 2.21 5.50
C PRO A 65 16.05 0.90 5.34
N PRO A 66 15.36 -0.23 5.10
CA PRO A 66 16.03 -1.50 4.87
C PRO A 66 17.04 -1.42 3.73
N ALA A 67 18.22 -2.00 3.93
CA ALA A 67 19.27 -2.06 2.93
C ALA A 67 19.72 -3.50 2.70
N ALA A 68 20.32 -3.75 1.54
CA ALA A 68 20.96 -5.03 1.27
C ALA A 68 22.07 -5.29 2.29
N MET A 69 22.11 -6.50 2.84
CA MET A 69 23.09 -6.92 3.82
C MET A 69 23.56 -8.34 3.53
N PRO A 70 24.75 -8.74 4.02
CA PRO A 70 25.32 -10.06 3.73
C PRO A 70 24.51 -11.24 4.29
N THR A 71 23.59 -10.99 5.19
CA THR A 71 22.74 -11.97 5.85
C THR A 71 21.26 -11.58 5.74
N PHE A 72 20.39 -12.19 6.53
CA PHE A 72 18.97 -11.87 6.53
C PHE A 72 18.71 -10.50 7.15
N PRO A 73 17.95 -9.61 6.47
CA PRO A 73 17.50 -8.38 7.07
C PRO A 73 16.52 -8.67 8.22
N ASN A 74 16.37 -7.71 9.15
CA ASN A 74 15.38 -7.84 10.21
C ASN A 74 13.96 -7.92 9.60
N PRO A 75 13.23 -9.03 9.78
CA PRO A 75 11.93 -9.23 9.12
C PRO A 75 10.85 -8.24 9.61
N ALA A 76 10.93 -7.80 10.86
CA ALA A 76 10.01 -6.82 11.41
C ALA A 76 10.27 -5.42 10.82
N GLN A 77 11.54 -5.03 10.62
CA GLN A 77 11.90 -3.80 9.91
C GLN A 77 11.38 -3.83 8.47
N MET A 78 11.57 -4.95 7.77
CA MET A 78 11.07 -5.13 6.39
C MET A 78 9.55 -5.01 6.31
N LEU A 79 8.84 -5.61 7.27
CA LEU A 79 7.39 -5.54 7.35
C LEU A 79 6.91 -4.11 7.61
N ASP A 80 7.54 -3.41 8.54
CA ASP A 80 7.18 -2.02 8.85
C ASP A 80 7.55 -1.06 7.72
N TRP A 81 8.63 -1.32 6.98
CA TRP A 81 8.92 -0.55 5.77
C TRP A 81 7.82 -0.70 4.70
N ARG A 82 7.34 -1.91 4.47
CA ARG A 82 6.22 -2.16 3.56
C ARG A 82 4.94 -1.47 4.03
N ARG A 83 4.63 -1.56 5.33
CA ARG A 83 3.47 -0.87 5.92
C ARG A 83 3.56 0.64 5.80
N PHE A 84 4.76 1.20 5.98
CA PHE A 84 5.03 2.61 5.80
C PHE A 84 4.86 3.01 4.32
N SER A 85 5.44 2.27 3.39
CA SER A 85 5.33 2.54 1.95
C SER A 85 3.86 2.50 1.49
N ASP A 86 3.11 1.48 1.89
CA ASP A 86 1.67 1.40 1.66
C ASP A 86 0.92 2.60 2.26
N HIS A 87 1.21 2.96 3.50
CA HIS A 87 0.61 4.11 4.17
C HIS A 87 0.84 5.41 3.39
N GLN A 88 2.05 5.64 2.88
CA GLN A 88 2.38 6.84 2.11
C GLN A 88 1.55 6.93 0.81
N LEU A 89 1.47 5.82 0.08
CA LEU A 89 0.70 5.75 -1.17
C LEU A 89 -0.80 5.91 -0.90
N ARG A 90 -1.33 5.21 0.10
CA ARG A 90 -2.73 5.29 0.50
C ARG A 90 -3.10 6.70 0.95
N SER A 91 -2.24 7.36 1.73
CA SER A 91 -2.47 8.74 2.17
C SER A 91 -2.54 9.72 1.00
N LEU A 92 -1.78 9.50 -0.07
CA LEU A 92 -1.87 10.30 -1.30
C LEU A 92 -3.24 10.07 -1.97
N MET A 93 -3.64 8.84 -2.19
CA MET A 93 -4.95 8.50 -2.76
C MET A 93 -6.10 9.08 -1.93
N GLU A 94 -6.04 8.96 -0.61
CA GLU A 94 -7.06 9.51 0.29
C GLU A 94 -7.14 11.04 0.23
N ALA A 95 -5.99 11.72 0.05
CA ALA A 95 -5.96 13.17 -0.12
C ALA A 95 -6.61 13.59 -1.44
N GLU A 96 -6.34 12.89 -2.54
CA GLU A 96 -6.98 13.12 -3.83
C GLU A 96 -8.49 12.85 -3.76
N ALA A 97 -8.89 11.73 -3.18
CA ALA A 97 -10.30 11.37 -3.00
C ALA A 97 -11.06 12.40 -2.14
N ARG A 98 -10.42 12.93 -1.11
CA ARG A 98 -11.01 13.99 -0.27
C ARG A 98 -11.29 15.26 -1.07
N ILE A 99 -10.32 15.70 -1.88
CA ILE A 99 -10.48 16.89 -2.73
C ILE A 99 -11.64 16.68 -3.72
N LEU A 100 -11.72 15.51 -4.35
CA LEU A 100 -12.82 15.20 -5.28
C LEU A 100 -14.18 15.25 -4.57
N ARG A 101 -14.28 14.70 -3.35
CA ARG A 101 -15.51 14.69 -2.56
C ARG A 101 -15.94 16.07 -2.06
N GLU A 102 -15.04 17.06 -1.99
CA GLU A 102 -15.38 18.47 -1.71
C GLU A 102 -16.14 19.12 -2.88
N HIS A 103 -15.97 18.60 -4.11
CA HIS A 103 -16.50 19.19 -5.33
C HIS A 103 -17.51 18.32 -6.08
N SER A 104 -17.67 17.06 -5.69
CA SER A 104 -18.52 16.09 -6.38
C SER A 104 -19.05 15.01 -5.44
N ASN A 105 -20.29 14.59 -5.69
CA ASN A 105 -20.92 13.44 -5.01
C ASN A 105 -20.77 12.14 -5.82
N LEU A 106 -20.01 12.15 -6.91
CA LEU A 106 -19.78 10.94 -7.70
C LEU A 106 -18.84 10.00 -6.97
N PRO A 107 -19.00 8.69 -7.12
CA PRO A 107 -18.14 7.71 -6.47
C PRO A 107 -16.69 7.83 -6.92
N VAL A 108 -15.79 7.49 -6.01
CA VAL A 108 -14.34 7.52 -6.25
C VAL A 108 -13.80 6.09 -6.27
N THR A 109 -12.95 5.81 -7.22
CA THR A 109 -12.24 4.54 -7.40
C THR A 109 -10.77 4.76 -7.75
N THR A 110 -9.99 3.71 -7.68
CA THR A 110 -8.66 3.58 -8.30
C THR A 110 -8.47 2.11 -8.72
N ASN A 111 -7.65 1.87 -9.73
CA ASN A 111 -7.38 0.53 -10.20
C ASN A 111 -6.44 -0.23 -9.24
N PHE A 112 -6.86 -1.40 -8.81
CA PHE A 112 -6.00 -2.40 -8.19
C PHE A 112 -5.30 -3.23 -9.27
N MET A 113 -4.34 -4.04 -8.89
CA MET A 113 -3.49 -4.79 -9.83
C MET A 113 -3.44 -6.28 -9.43
N GLY A 114 -4.61 -6.91 -9.26
CA GLY A 114 -4.70 -8.30 -8.83
C GLY A 114 -4.06 -8.53 -7.46
N ASP A 115 -3.08 -9.43 -7.38
CA ASP A 115 -2.36 -9.80 -6.14
C ASP A 115 -1.11 -8.95 -5.88
N PHE A 116 -1.17 -7.68 -6.13
CA PHE A 116 -0.03 -6.79 -5.99
C PHE A 116 0.42 -6.64 -4.53
N PRO A 117 1.59 -7.19 -4.13
CA PRO A 117 1.97 -7.31 -2.71
C PRO A 117 2.51 -6.03 -2.09
N ALA A 118 2.65 -4.94 -2.86
CA ALA A 118 3.17 -3.67 -2.36
C ALA A 118 2.13 -2.85 -1.60
N THR A 119 0.84 -3.17 -1.76
CA THR A 119 -0.30 -2.45 -1.17
C THR A 119 -1.19 -3.38 -0.36
N ASP A 120 -1.74 -2.88 0.74
CA ASP A 120 -2.74 -3.57 1.56
C ASP A 120 -4.14 -3.19 1.07
N TYR A 121 -4.62 -3.82 0.02
CA TYR A 121 -5.89 -3.51 -0.62
C TYR A 121 -7.11 -3.58 0.31
N TRP A 122 -7.07 -4.35 1.40
CA TRP A 122 -8.13 -4.35 2.40
C TRP A 122 -8.31 -2.96 3.01
N ARG A 123 -7.21 -2.29 3.33
CA ARG A 123 -7.24 -0.92 3.86
C ARG A 123 -7.61 0.11 2.80
N TRP A 124 -7.22 -0.12 1.54
CA TRP A 124 -7.54 0.80 0.46
C TRP A 124 -9.02 0.75 0.10
N ALA A 125 -9.62 -0.45 0.07
CA ALA A 125 -11.02 -0.65 -0.23
C ALA A 125 -11.96 0.09 0.75
N ASP A 126 -11.54 0.26 2.00
CA ASP A 126 -12.30 1.03 3.00
C ASP A 126 -12.39 2.53 2.67
N SER A 127 -11.44 3.06 1.90
CA SER A 127 -11.37 4.48 1.52
C SER A 127 -12.02 4.78 0.16
N LEU A 128 -12.41 3.75 -0.59
CA LEU A 128 -12.98 3.83 -1.93
C LEU A 128 -14.47 3.48 -1.95
N ASP A 129 -15.20 4.12 -2.87
CA ASP A 129 -16.62 3.85 -3.06
C ASP A 129 -16.84 2.63 -3.96
N ILE A 130 -15.94 2.41 -4.91
CA ILE A 130 -15.95 1.28 -5.84
C ILE A 130 -14.57 0.64 -5.85
N VAL A 131 -14.51 -0.68 -5.74
CA VAL A 131 -13.30 -1.46 -6.00
C VAL A 131 -13.19 -1.70 -7.51
N SER A 132 -12.03 -1.45 -8.09
CA SER A 132 -11.76 -1.76 -9.49
C SER A 132 -10.42 -2.45 -9.67
N ASP A 133 -10.30 -3.27 -10.68
CA ASP A 133 -9.11 -4.05 -10.99
C ASP A 133 -8.64 -3.80 -12.42
N ASP A 134 -7.33 -3.77 -12.61
CA ASP A 134 -6.69 -3.85 -13.92
C ASP A 134 -6.39 -5.30 -14.24
N SER A 135 -6.87 -5.78 -15.37
CA SER A 135 -6.66 -7.16 -15.79
C SER A 135 -6.13 -7.22 -17.21
N TYR A 136 -4.95 -7.82 -17.35
CA TYR A 136 -4.24 -7.96 -18.64
C TYR A 136 -3.90 -9.44 -18.90
N PRO A 137 -4.90 -10.33 -19.01
CA PRO A 137 -4.63 -11.76 -19.25
C PRO A 137 -3.94 -11.96 -20.60
N ASP A 138 -2.87 -12.75 -20.63
CA ASP A 138 -2.28 -13.20 -21.87
C ASP A 138 -3.20 -14.27 -22.50
N PRO A 139 -3.79 -14.02 -23.68
CA PRO A 139 -4.67 -15.00 -24.32
C PRO A 139 -3.95 -16.26 -24.80
N ALA A 140 -2.62 -16.24 -24.85
CA ALA A 140 -1.80 -17.40 -25.19
C ALA A 140 -1.46 -18.27 -23.98
N ASP A 141 -1.68 -17.78 -22.76
CA ASP A 141 -1.42 -18.54 -21.53
C ASP A 141 -2.68 -19.32 -21.09
N PRO A 142 -2.62 -20.66 -21.06
CA PRO A 142 -3.73 -21.49 -20.58
C PRO A 142 -4.11 -21.24 -19.12
N ALA A 143 -3.21 -20.68 -18.30
CA ALA A 143 -3.46 -20.37 -16.90
C ALA A 143 -4.17 -19.04 -16.69
N ALA A 144 -4.19 -18.15 -17.68
CA ALA A 144 -4.75 -16.78 -17.56
C ALA A 144 -6.20 -16.77 -17.04
N ALA A 145 -7.01 -17.74 -17.43
CA ALA A 145 -8.38 -17.85 -16.93
C ALA A 145 -8.46 -18.07 -15.40
N HIS A 146 -7.51 -18.81 -14.83
CA HIS A 146 -7.46 -19.03 -13.38
C HIS A 146 -7.01 -17.78 -12.64
N GLU A 147 -6.05 -17.04 -13.20
CA GLU A 147 -5.56 -15.77 -12.65
C GLU A 147 -6.68 -14.72 -12.62
N VAL A 148 -7.41 -14.57 -13.72
CA VAL A 148 -8.58 -13.66 -13.80
C VAL A 148 -9.67 -14.06 -12.80
N ALA A 149 -9.97 -15.36 -12.70
CA ALA A 149 -10.97 -15.84 -11.74
C ALA A 149 -10.56 -15.57 -10.30
N TRP A 150 -9.28 -15.81 -9.96
CA TRP A 150 -8.73 -15.56 -8.63
C TRP A 150 -8.73 -14.06 -8.29
N ALA A 151 -8.25 -13.20 -9.21
CA ALA A 151 -8.28 -11.75 -9.04
C ALA A 151 -9.73 -11.24 -8.85
N GLY A 152 -10.68 -11.75 -9.65
CA GLY A 152 -12.09 -11.41 -9.50
C GLY A 152 -12.69 -11.83 -8.15
N ASP A 153 -12.29 -12.97 -7.61
CA ASP A 153 -12.72 -13.41 -6.27
C ASP A 153 -12.09 -12.53 -5.17
N LEU A 154 -10.83 -12.12 -5.34
CA LEU A 154 -10.19 -11.16 -4.44
C LEU A 154 -10.94 -9.82 -4.46
N MET A 155 -11.21 -9.25 -5.63
CA MET A 155 -11.95 -7.97 -5.76
C MET A 155 -13.36 -8.06 -5.15
N ARG A 156 -14.05 -9.18 -5.34
CA ARG A 156 -15.35 -9.43 -4.71
C ARG A 156 -15.25 -9.44 -3.18
N GLY A 157 -14.20 -10.07 -2.64
CA GLY A 157 -13.89 -10.07 -1.21
C GLY A 157 -13.63 -8.67 -0.68
N LEU A 158 -12.75 -7.90 -1.35
CA LEU A 158 -12.41 -6.52 -1.00
C LEU A 158 -13.63 -5.59 -1.05
N ALA A 159 -14.52 -5.78 -2.03
CA ALA A 159 -15.75 -5.02 -2.15
C ALA A 159 -16.80 -5.35 -1.06
N GLY A 160 -16.57 -6.39 -0.24
CA GLY A 160 -17.52 -6.77 0.81
C GLY A 160 -18.90 -7.18 0.27
N GLY A 161 -18.95 -7.80 -0.90
CA GLY A 161 -20.17 -8.20 -1.60
C GLY A 161 -20.85 -7.07 -2.39
N ARG A 162 -20.31 -5.86 -2.39
CA ARG A 162 -20.75 -4.77 -3.29
C ARG A 162 -20.28 -5.06 -4.73
N PRO A 163 -20.92 -4.45 -5.73
CA PRO A 163 -20.40 -4.49 -7.10
C PRO A 163 -18.97 -3.96 -7.19
N TRP A 164 -18.17 -4.57 -8.02
CA TRP A 164 -16.83 -4.12 -8.39
C TRP A 164 -16.71 -4.05 -9.91
N ILE A 165 -15.71 -3.39 -10.44
CA ILE A 165 -15.50 -3.21 -11.89
C ILE A 165 -14.11 -3.68 -12.33
N LEU A 166 -14.05 -4.07 -13.60
CA LEU A 166 -12.84 -4.46 -14.31
C LEU A 166 -12.50 -3.37 -15.33
#